data_da90f36347f157a9551dcb4b9e36316f
#
_entry.id   da90f36347f157a9551dcb4b9e36316f
#
_cell.length_a   1.000
_cell.length_b   1.000
_cell.length_c   1.000
_cell.angle_alpha   90.00
_cell.angle_beta   90.00
_cell.angle_gamma   90.00
#
_symmetry.space_group_name_H-M   'P 1'
#
loop_
_entity.id
_entity.type
_entity.pdbx_description
1 polymer ?
#
loop_
_entity_poly.entity_id
_entity_poly.type
_entity_poly.pdbx_seq_one_letter_code
_entity_poly.pdbx_strand_id
1 'polypeptide(L)'
;MACITSFVTTFGQRAFRRPLTTDEITRYSAVAAQAAKDTNDVWQGLEAIASAFLQSPHFLYLTEVGAPDPQNTARYRYTAYEMASRLSYFLTNDTPDDALIAAAASGALLTPAGVEA
;
A
#
# COMPACT_ATOMS: atom_id res chain seq x y z
N MET A 1 -16.87 7.62 -11.87
CA MET A 1 -16.49 7.59 -10.45
C MET A 1 -16.06 6.20 -10.01
N ALA A 2 -16.89 5.15 -10.13
CA ALA A 2 -16.52 3.78 -9.70
C ALA A 2 -15.20 3.26 -10.30
N CYS A 3 -14.94 3.51 -11.59
CA CYS A 3 -13.72 3.09 -12.27
C CYS A 3 -12.46 3.76 -11.66
N ILE A 4 -12.51 5.07 -11.39
CA ILE A 4 -11.40 5.81 -10.77
C ILE A 4 -11.11 5.26 -9.37
N THR A 5 -12.15 5.08 -8.54
CA THR A 5 -11.98 4.54 -7.18
C THR A 5 -11.43 3.12 -7.19
N SER A 6 -11.88 2.27 -8.11
CA SER A 6 -11.35 0.92 -8.27
C SER A 6 -9.88 0.93 -8.66
N PHE A 7 -9.49 1.76 -9.62
CA PHE A 7 -8.08 1.93 -10.00
C PHE A 7 -7.23 2.45 -8.84
N VAL A 8 -7.68 3.51 -8.17
CA VAL A 8 -6.99 4.08 -7.00
C VAL A 8 -6.74 3.01 -5.93
N THR A 9 -7.77 2.21 -5.62
CA THR A 9 -7.65 1.17 -4.58
C THR A 9 -6.66 0.09 -5.00
N THR A 10 -6.80 -0.45 -6.21
CA THR A 10 -5.96 -1.58 -6.67
C THR A 10 -4.52 -1.15 -6.92
N PHE A 11 -4.33 -0.06 -7.67
CA PHE A 11 -3.00 0.44 -8.00
C PHE A 11 -2.28 0.97 -6.74
N GLY A 12 -2.99 1.72 -5.91
CA GLY A 12 -2.44 2.29 -4.68
C GLY A 12 -2.04 1.23 -3.65
N GLN A 13 -2.81 0.13 -3.53
CA GLN A 13 -2.42 -1.00 -2.68
C GLN A 13 -1.10 -1.62 -3.13
N ARG A 14 -0.91 -1.81 -4.43
CA ARG A 14 0.35 -2.33 -4.97
C ARG A 14 1.50 -1.34 -4.79
N ALA A 15 1.27 -0.06 -5.09
CA ALA A 15 2.27 0.99 -4.94
C ALA A 15 2.75 1.16 -3.50
N PHE A 16 1.83 1.13 -2.53
CA PHE A 16 2.15 1.32 -1.11
C PHE A 16 2.39 0.00 -0.36
N ARG A 17 2.22 -1.14 -1.03
CA ARG A 17 2.43 -2.49 -0.46
C ARG A 17 1.58 -2.76 0.78
N ARG A 18 0.44 -2.06 0.90
CA ARG A 18 -0.56 -2.16 1.94
C ARG A 18 -1.91 -1.63 1.45
N PRO A 19 -3.03 -2.00 2.07
CA PRO A 19 -4.30 -1.34 1.78
C PRO A 19 -4.20 0.17 2.03
N LEU A 20 -4.86 0.94 1.17
CA LEU A 20 -5.04 2.37 1.40
C LEU A 20 -6.05 2.61 2.51
N THR A 21 -5.85 3.67 3.28
CA THR A 21 -6.88 4.15 4.22
C THR A 21 -8.05 4.78 3.46
N THR A 22 -9.21 4.89 4.10
CA THR A 22 -10.39 5.54 3.52
C THR A 22 -10.10 6.98 3.10
N ASP A 23 -9.32 7.72 3.90
CA ASP A 23 -8.92 9.09 3.59
C ASP A 23 -7.98 9.17 2.38
N GLU A 24 -7.05 8.21 2.25
CA GLU A 24 -6.19 8.11 1.07
C GLU A 24 -7.02 7.83 -0.18
N ILE A 25 -7.93 6.84 -0.15
CA ILE A 25 -8.81 6.53 -1.28
C ILE A 25 -9.62 7.75 -1.69
N THR A 26 -10.23 8.44 -0.72
CA THR A 26 -11.05 9.63 -0.97
C THR A 26 -10.22 10.74 -1.62
N ARG A 27 -9.07 11.06 -1.05
CA ARG A 27 -8.19 12.13 -1.52
C ARG A 27 -7.63 11.85 -2.92
N TYR A 28 -7.10 10.66 -3.14
CA TYR A 28 -6.54 10.28 -4.44
C TYR A 28 -7.63 10.17 -5.52
N SER A 29 -8.81 9.66 -5.18
CA SER A 29 -9.95 9.61 -6.11
C SER A 29 -10.44 11.01 -6.50
N ALA A 30 -10.45 11.96 -5.56
CA ALA A 30 -10.82 13.35 -5.83
C ALA A 30 -9.84 14.03 -6.80
N VAL A 31 -8.54 13.83 -6.61
CA VAL A 31 -7.50 14.36 -7.50
C VAL A 31 -7.66 13.80 -8.92
N ALA A 32 -7.82 12.47 -9.05
CA ALA A 32 -8.02 11.83 -10.35
C ALA A 32 -9.30 12.33 -11.04
N ALA A 33 -10.41 12.48 -10.29
CA ALA A 33 -11.66 12.96 -10.83
C ALA A 33 -11.56 14.43 -11.28
N GLN A 34 -10.84 15.27 -10.54
CA GLN A 34 -10.63 16.66 -10.92
C GLN A 34 -9.78 16.76 -12.19
N ALA A 35 -8.67 16.04 -12.30
CA ALA A 35 -7.84 16.03 -13.50
C ALA A 35 -8.61 15.51 -14.73
N ALA A 36 -9.41 14.44 -14.56
CA ALA A 36 -10.27 13.94 -15.63
C ALA A 36 -11.31 14.96 -16.09
N LYS A 37 -11.87 15.76 -15.17
CA LYS A 37 -12.83 16.82 -15.47
C LYS A 37 -12.17 17.98 -16.20
N ASP A 38 -11.00 18.42 -15.76
CA ASP A 38 -10.29 19.59 -16.32
C ASP A 38 -9.82 19.32 -17.75
N THR A 39 -9.45 18.07 -18.05
CA THR A 39 -9.01 17.63 -19.39
C THR A 39 -10.12 17.06 -20.24
N ASN A 40 -11.32 16.85 -19.68
CA ASN A 40 -12.41 16.10 -20.30
C ASN A 40 -11.98 14.68 -20.77
N ASP A 41 -11.04 14.09 -20.07
CA ASP A 41 -10.46 12.77 -20.40
C ASP A 41 -10.16 11.97 -19.12
N VAL A 42 -10.82 10.81 -18.98
CA VAL A 42 -10.63 9.92 -17.83
C VAL A 42 -9.22 9.35 -17.76
N TRP A 43 -8.58 9.11 -18.91
CA TRP A 43 -7.22 8.57 -18.97
C TRP A 43 -6.19 9.55 -18.40
N GLN A 44 -6.36 10.84 -18.65
CA GLN A 44 -5.54 11.89 -18.03
C GLN A 44 -5.68 11.90 -16.50
N GLY A 45 -6.90 11.66 -16.00
CA GLY A 45 -7.13 11.49 -14.56
C GLY A 45 -6.39 10.29 -13.99
N LEU A 46 -6.41 9.15 -14.68
CA LEU A 46 -5.71 7.94 -14.24
C LEU A 46 -4.18 8.10 -14.33
N GLU A 47 -3.67 8.75 -15.37
CA GLU A 47 -2.25 9.07 -15.53
C GLU A 47 -1.74 10.00 -14.42
N ALA A 48 -2.48 11.06 -14.12
CA ALA A 48 -2.14 12.00 -13.06
C ALA A 48 -2.04 11.30 -11.70
N ILE A 49 -2.99 10.41 -11.40
CA ILE A 49 -2.98 9.72 -10.11
C ILE A 49 -1.91 8.61 -10.04
N ALA A 50 -1.63 7.90 -11.13
CA ALA A 50 -0.52 6.95 -11.20
C ALA A 50 0.82 7.68 -10.92
N SER A 51 1.02 8.83 -11.56
CA SER A 51 2.20 9.69 -11.32
C SER A 51 2.29 10.14 -9.86
N ALA A 52 1.16 10.52 -9.24
CA ALA A 52 1.13 10.92 -7.83
C ALA A 52 1.50 9.77 -6.89
N PHE A 53 1.04 8.54 -7.15
CA PHE A 53 1.44 7.36 -6.38
C PHE A 53 2.94 7.08 -6.50
N LEU A 54 3.49 7.11 -7.72
CA LEU A 54 4.90 6.82 -7.98
C LEU A 54 5.87 7.87 -7.42
N GLN A 55 5.41 9.10 -7.21
CA GLN A 55 6.18 10.17 -6.57
C GLN A 55 6.01 10.20 -5.05
N SER A 56 5.11 9.41 -4.50
CA SER A 56 4.85 9.38 -3.06
C SER A 56 6.03 8.77 -2.27
N PRO A 57 6.38 9.33 -1.10
CA PRO A 57 7.34 8.71 -0.20
C PRO A 57 6.99 7.25 0.17
N HIS A 58 5.72 6.90 0.24
CA HIS A 58 5.27 5.53 0.48
C HIS A 58 5.63 4.55 -0.64
N PHE A 59 5.80 5.03 -1.86
CA PHE A 59 6.30 4.23 -2.97
C PHE A 59 7.83 4.21 -2.99
N LEU A 60 8.46 5.40 -2.89
CA LEU A 60 9.90 5.58 -3.07
C LEU A 60 10.74 4.95 -1.97
N TYR A 61 10.20 4.86 -0.76
CA TYR A 61 10.92 4.34 0.40
C TYR A 61 10.25 3.11 0.99
N LEU A 62 11.05 2.21 1.53
CA LEU A 62 10.60 1.14 2.42
C LEU A 62 10.46 1.75 3.83
N THR A 63 9.28 2.27 4.12
CA THR A 63 9.01 2.86 5.44
C THR A 63 8.78 1.75 6.46
N GLU A 64 9.65 1.66 7.45
CA GLU A 64 9.58 0.70 8.56
C GLU A 64 9.42 1.49 9.86
N VAL A 65 8.24 2.07 10.08
CA VAL A 65 7.93 2.84 11.30
C VAL A 65 7.54 1.93 12.45
N GLY A 66 6.88 0.82 12.13
CA GLY A 66 6.36 -0.14 13.09
C GLY A 66 5.12 0.35 13.84
N ALA A 67 4.66 -0.48 14.74
CA ALA A 67 3.60 -0.16 15.71
C ALA A 67 4.06 -0.52 17.12
N PRO A 68 3.51 0.11 18.17
CA PRO A 68 3.80 -0.26 19.55
C PRO A 68 3.54 -1.76 19.77
N ASP A 69 4.46 -2.43 20.44
CA ASP A 69 4.28 -3.85 20.78
C ASP A 69 3.18 -3.98 21.84
N PRO A 70 2.11 -4.76 21.61
CA PRO A 70 1.05 -4.97 22.59
C PRO A 70 1.53 -5.57 23.93
N GLN A 71 2.66 -6.29 23.93
CA GLN A 71 3.23 -6.90 25.12
C GLN A 71 4.20 -5.98 25.85
N ASN A 72 4.75 -4.96 25.16
CA ASN A 72 5.68 -4.00 25.74
C ASN A 72 5.64 -2.68 24.97
N THR A 73 4.83 -1.75 25.39
CA THR A 73 4.62 -0.46 24.71
C THR A 73 5.87 0.43 24.61
N ALA A 74 6.95 0.10 25.31
CA ALA A 74 8.25 0.76 25.16
C ALA A 74 9.04 0.25 23.93
N ARG A 75 8.52 -0.76 23.23
CA ARG A 75 9.11 -1.32 22.01
C ARG A 75 8.18 -1.14 20.82
N TYR A 76 8.77 -1.03 19.63
CA TYR A 76 8.06 -1.08 18.36
C TYR A 76 8.35 -2.39 17.67
N ARG A 77 7.36 -2.93 16.98
CA ARG A 77 7.50 -4.10 16.11
C ARG A 77 6.97 -3.76 14.72
N TYR A 78 7.46 -4.47 13.73
CA TYR A 78 6.95 -4.34 12.36
C TYR A 78 5.45 -4.62 12.32
N THR A 79 4.73 -3.86 11.53
CA THR A 79 3.37 -4.23 11.12
C THR A 79 3.42 -5.43 10.19
N ALA A 80 2.29 -6.13 9.99
CA ALA A 80 2.25 -7.28 9.10
C ALA A 80 2.62 -6.91 7.65
N TYR A 81 2.24 -5.72 7.18
CA TYR A 81 2.57 -5.24 5.82
C TYR A 81 4.03 -4.79 5.68
N GLU A 82 4.61 -4.22 6.70
CA GLU A 82 6.06 -3.95 6.74
C GLU A 82 6.86 -5.25 6.71
N MET A 83 6.40 -6.27 7.45
CA MET A 83 7.02 -7.61 7.42
C MET A 83 6.88 -8.25 6.04
N ALA A 84 5.71 -8.18 5.40
CA ALA A 84 5.53 -8.66 4.02
C ALA A 84 6.51 -7.99 3.05
N SER A 85 6.61 -6.67 3.11
CA SER A 85 7.54 -5.90 2.26
C SER A 85 8.98 -6.31 2.52
N ARG A 86 9.38 -6.42 3.79
CA ARG A 86 10.73 -6.81 4.19
C ARG A 86 11.11 -8.22 3.70
N LEU A 87 10.22 -9.20 3.88
CA LEU A 87 10.43 -10.57 3.40
C LEU A 87 10.56 -10.63 1.89
N SER A 88 9.64 -9.98 1.16
CA SER A 88 9.64 -10.00 -0.29
C SER A 88 10.93 -9.39 -0.87
N TYR A 89 11.30 -8.19 -0.45
CA TYR A 89 12.53 -7.57 -0.93
C TYR A 89 13.79 -8.31 -0.52
N PHE A 90 13.80 -8.92 0.67
CA PHE A 90 14.95 -9.72 1.12
C PHE A 90 15.13 -11.00 0.30
N LEU A 91 14.04 -11.69 -0.02
CA LEU A 91 14.09 -13.01 -0.67
C LEU A 91 14.07 -12.91 -2.20
N THR A 92 13.30 -11.98 -2.77
CA THR A 92 13.04 -11.90 -4.21
C THR A 92 13.47 -10.60 -4.86
N ASN A 93 13.83 -9.58 -4.06
CA ASN A 93 14.13 -8.23 -4.51
C ASN A 93 12.97 -7.60 -5.31
N ASP A 94 11.74 -7.94 -4.96
CA ASP A 94 10.53 -7.49 -5.63
C ASP A 94 9.44 -7.11 -4.61
N THR A 95 8.36 -6.49 -5.08
CA THR A 95 7.20 -6.14 -4.25
C THR A 95 6.46 -7.39 -3.77
N PRO A 96 5.79 -7.35 -2.59
CA PRO A 96 4.98 -8.45 -2.12
C PRO A 96 3.90 -8.86 -3.14
N ASP A 97 3.77 -10.14 -3.40
CA ASP A 97 2.70 -10.71 -4.20
C ASP A 97 1.36 -10.74 -3.43
N ASP A 98 0.29 -11.12 -4.12
CA ASP A 98 -1.05 -11.16 -3.55
C ASP A 98 -1.16 -12.19 -2.39
N ALA A 99 -0.38 -13.28 -2.44
CA ALA A 99 -0.37 -14.29 -1.38
C ALA A 99 0.27 -13.74 -0.10
N LEU A 100 1.39 -13.04 -0.23
CA LEU A 100 2.09 -12.42 0.89
C LEU A 100 1.29 -11.25 1.50
N ILE A 101 0.62 -10.47 0.66
CA ILE A 101 -0.32 -9.43 1.12
C ILE A 101 -1.52 -10.04 1.87
N ALA A 102 -2.06 -11.18 1.41
CA ALA A 102 -3.13 -11.89 2.11
C ALA A 102 -2.66 -12.46 3.46
N ALA A 103 -1.44 -13.00 3.52
CA ALA A 103 -0.83 -13.44 4.79
C ALA A 103 -0.63 -12.27 5.77
N ALA A 104 -0.24 -11.10 5.27
CA ALA A 104 -0.17 -9.89 6.08
C ALA A 104 -1.56 -9.47 6.61
N ALA A 105 -2.57 -9.49 5.76
CA ALA A 105 -3.94 -9.13 6.11
C ALA A 105 -4.53 -10.05 7.20
N SER A 106 -4.19 -11.34 7.18
CA SER A 106 -4.61 -12.31 8.20
C SER A 106 -3.84 -12.18 9.53
N GLY A 107 -2.75 -11.39 9.56
CA GLY A 107 -1.87 -11.28 10.72
C GLY A 107 -0.88 -12.45 10.87
N ALA A 108 -0.83 -13.40 9.95
CA ALA A 108 0.07 -14.56 10.01
C ALA A 108 1.54 -14.13 10.16
N LEU A 109 1.96 -13.08 9.44
CA LEU A 109 3.33 -12.56 9.45
C LEU A 109 3.76 -11.88 10.77
N LEU A 110 2.88 -11.82 11.77
CA LEU A 110 3.21 -11.31 13.10
C LEU A 110 3.70 -12.42 14.05
N THR A 111 3.77 -13.66 13.58
CA THR A 111 4.24 -14.82 14.35
C THR A 111 5.41 -15.50 13.66
N PRO A 112 6.38 -16.08 14.41
CA PRO A 112 7.48 -16.84 13.81
C PRO A 112 7.00 -17.96 12.89
N ALA A 113 6.02 -18.74 13.32
CA ALA A 113 5.47 -19.85 12.53
C ALA A 113 4.86 -19.40 11.19
N GLY A 114 4.24 -18.23 11.16
CA GLY A 114 3.66 -17.69 9.92
C GLY A 114 4.69 -17.06 8.98
N VAL A 115 5.87 -16.73 9.50
CA VAL A 115 7.01 -16.24 8.68
C VAL A 115 7.79 -17.43 8.09
N GLU A 116 7.78 -18.59 8.75
CA GLU A 116 8.47 -19.81 8.33
C GLU A 116 7.64 -20.65 7.33
N ALA A 117 6.33 -20.38 7.23
CA ALA A 117 5.41 -21.14 6.38
C ALA A 117 5.43 -20.66 4.92
#